data_1d63710c54d737b0f2745d0b6e55321e
#
_entry.id   1d63710c54d737b0f2745d0b6e55321e
#
_cell.length_a   1.000
_cell.length_b   1.000
_cell.length_c   1.000
_cell.angle_alpha   90.00
_cell.angle_beta   90.00
_cell.angle_gamma   90.00
#
_symmetry.space_group_name_H-M   'P 1'
#
loop_
_entity.id
_entity.type
_entity.pdbx_description
1 polymer ?
#
loop_
_entity_poly.entity_id
_entity_poly.type
_entity_poly.pdbx_seq_one_letter_code
_entity_poly.pdbx_strand_id
1 'polypeptide(L)'
;MVGLLAIGACTHHHPGPTAATAATAAVAVDRRLSFDRQISPFQVNDSTGRAYALPFLGGFEHPRPQLLDIDGDGRLDLFLQENSGQLELFQQSATGWTLTTDRFQNIDIGEWYRFVDLDGDGRYDLFAESPLSDIRYYRNVGTRTTPTFVVAADTLRDVQGAAIYADRQNIAQFADIDCNGKLDMLLGRVDGTITRYEMEGLDSLRAPRFRLITERFGDIQIIGTRAPSLHGANTMAVFDIDGDGDQDILWGDFFEPGLLWLRNQGTCAQPDFHGERIAFPPNQPIETSGYNAPAFGDLNGDGRVDLVVGVLGGAFNPVKTSAANLYEIRQTVPSVWTVVTPHLLDGIDLGTESIPAFADIDGDGDLDLVVGTKIEPNNLRTGGLYWFENVGSRTMPQFQLRGHLTVLNVFHDAPALGDLDGDGLPDLVVGQFQDAVAWYHNSGTSGAGRFVLVDSAVARLPRGSNGVPELYDIDGDGDLDLFLGDASGRIAFFRNDGTARAPHFTLVSDDYLGGVRAGRRAVPRFVDLNGDGGAELVIGTEQGGAPAVFRRLARDPGLALDLPSYAAPAFADVFGAGAKDLFVGNEGGGILYFRHRAQRIVPSK
;
A
#
# COMPACT_ATOMS: atom_id res chain seq x y z
N MET A 1 67.41 -19.23 29.42
CA MET A 1 67.31 -20.25 30.47
C MET A 1 65.94 -20.84 30.33
N VAL A 2 65.74 -21.84 29.54
CA VAL A 2 65.85 -23.30 29.75
C VAL A 2 65.09 -23.75 30.99
N GLY A 3 64.09 -24.56 30.75
CA GLY A 3 63.36 -25.34 31.73
C GLY A 3 62.31 -26.21 31.09
N LEU A 4 62.77 -27.31 30.44
CA LEU A 4 61.93 -28.48 30.04
C LEU A 4 61.66 -29.34 31.25
N LEU A 5 60.51 -30.03 31.32
CA LEU A 5 60.26 -31.37 31.86
C LEU A 5 58.77 -31.70 31.63
N ALA A 6 58.41 -32.60 30.80
CA ALA A 6 58.45 -34.06 30.69
C ALA A 6 57.25 -34.75 31.41
N ILE A 7 56.35 -35.26 30.57
CA ILE A 7 55.72 -36.57 30.42
C ILE A 7 55.14 -37.24 31.70
N GLY A 8 53.84 -37.52 31.62
CA GLY A 8 53.16 -38.51 32.43
C GLY A 8 51.94 -39.07 31.71
N ALA A 9 52.10 -40.20 31.02
CA ALA A 9 51.02 -40.95 30.41
C ALA A 9 50.25 -41.75 31.46
N CYS A 10 48.94 -41.60 31.57
CA CYS A 10 48.07 -42.55 32.21
C CYS A 10 46.98 -43.02 31.24
N THR A 11 47.11 -44.27 30.88
CA THR A 11 46.12 -45.07 30.16
C THR A 11 44.92 -45.37 31.10
N HIS A 12 43.74 -44.99 30.71
CA HIS A 12 42.51 -45.55 31.29
C HIS A 12 41.56 -46.05 30.19
N HIS A 13 41.16 -47.29 30.37
CA HIS A 13 40.24 -48.09 29.59
C HIS A 13 38.94 -47.37 29.23
N HIS A 14 38.53 -47.46 27.95
CA HIS A 14 37.17 -47.24 27.49
C HIS A 14 36.31 -48.48 27.72
N PRO A 15 35.12 -48.34 28.32
CA PRO A 15 34.05 -49.29 28.11
C PRO A 15 33.33 -48.98 26.79
N GLY A 16 33.01 -50.01 26.02
CA GLY A 16 32.38 -49.96 24.71
C GLY A 16 30.97 -49.33 24.69
N PRO A 17 30.48 -48.97 23.52
CA PRO A 17 29.23 -48.24 23.39
C PRO A 17 28.03 -49.15 23.64
N THR A 18 27.28 -48.81 24.70
CA THR A 18 25.90 -49.29 24.88
C THR A 18 25.01 -48.69 23.80
N ALA A 19 24.26 -49.55 23.13
CA ALA A 19 23.28 -49.19 22.12
C ALA A 19 22.31 -48.11 22.63
N ALA A 20 22.45 -46.89 22.14
CA ALA A 20 21.45 -45.86 22.31
C ALA A 20 20.27 -46.19 21.40
N THR A 21 19.14 -46.50 22.00
CA THR A 21 17.84 -46.55 21.34
C THR A 21 17.62 -45.25 20.55
N ALA A 22 17.50 -45.40 19.25
CA ALA A 22 17.10 -44.28 18.36
C ALA A 22 15.71 -43.80 18.78
N ALA A 23 15.66 -42.70 19.51
CA ALA A 23 14.43 -41.96 19.66
C ALA A 23 14.09 -41.43 18.26
N THR A 24 13.02 -41.94 17.66
CA THR A 24 12.38 -41.38 16.48
C THR A 24 12.08 -39.94 16.79
N ALA A 25 12.87 -39.03 16.23
CA ALA A 25 12.53 -37.61 16.17
C ALA A 25 11.19 -37.53 15.47
N ALA A 26 10.14 -37.19 16.19
CA ALA A 26 8.88 -36.82 15.62
C ALA A 26 9.20 -35.62 14.70
N VAL A 27 9.01 -35.78 13.39
CA VAL A 27 9.04 -34.70 12.43
C VAL A 27 8.01 -33.70 12.93
N ALA A 28 8.48 -32.57 13.46
CA ALA A 28 7.62 -31.46 13.76
C ALA A 28 6.93 -31.08 12.44
N VAL A 29 5.65 -31.40 12.32
CA VAL A 29 4.82 -30.94 11.22
C VAL A 29 4.88 -29.41 11.30
N ASP A 30 5.46 -28.80 10.28
CA ASP A 30 5.54 -27.35 10.15
C ASP A 30 4.10 -26.81 10.04
N ARG A 31 3.52 -26.43 11.17
CA ARG A 31 2.18 -25.86 11.29
C ARG A 31 2.21 -24.38 10.95
N ARG A 32 2.83 -24.01 9.82
CA ARG A 32 2.73 -22.62 9.36
C ARG A 32 1.29 -22.36 8.95
N LEU A 33 0.67 -21.44 9.65
CA LEU A 33 -0.60 -20.87 9.25
C LEU A 33 -0.43 -20.26 7.87
N SER A 34 -1.30 -20.63 6.95
CA SER A 34 -1.28 -20.10 5.61
C SER A 34 -2.55 -19.30 5.36
N PHE A 35 -2.37 -18.13 4.77
CA PHE A 35 -3.43 -17.23 4.39
C PHE A 35 -3.36 -16.96 2.88
N ASP A 36 -4.54 -16.89 2.25
CA ASP A 36 -4.69 -16.58 0.82
C ASP A 36 -5.28 -15.20 0.65
N ARG A 37 -4.56 -14.30 -0.01
CA ARG A 37 -5.11 -12.99 -0.39
C ARG A 37 -6.28 -13.16 -1.35
N GLN A 38 -7.40 -12.49 -1.05
CA GLN A 38 -8.59 -12.41 -1.90
C GLN A 38 -9.05 -10.97 -1.98
N ILE A 39 -9.49 -10.55 -3.16
CA ILE A 39 -9.87 -9.15 -3.40
C ILE A 39 -11.38 -8.94 -3.21
N SER A 40 -12.20 -9.89 -3.62
CA SER A 40 -13.67 -9.80 -3.57
C SER A 40 -14.28 -11.10 -3.02
N PRO A 41 -13.99 -11.47 -1.74
CA PRO A 41 -14.47 -12.73 -1.15
C PRO A 41 -15.98 -12.70 -0.87
N PHE A 42 -16.56 -11.52 -0.69
CA PHE A 42 -17.97 -11.24 -0.46
C PHE A 42 -18.28 -9.78 -0.87
N GLN A 43 -19.56 -9.46 -0.95
CA GLN A 43 -20.02 -8.13 -1.36
C GLN A 43 -19.81 -7.10 -0.26
N VAL A 44 -19.28 -5.94 -0.64
CA VAL A 44 -19.21 -4.73 0.19
C VAL A 44 -19.78 -3.58 -0.60
N ASN A 45 -20.67 -2.81 0.02
CA ASN A 45 -21.32 -1.67 -0.60
C ASN A 45 -20.87 -0.36 0.04
N ASP A 46 -20.84 0.69 -0.76
CA ASP A 46 -20.69 2.07 -0.29
C ASP A 46 -21.96 2.59 0.40
N SER A 47 -21.93 3.81 0.90
CA SER A 47 -23.08 4.42 1.61
C SER A 47 -24.34 4.63 0.75
N THR A 48 -24.21 4.53 -0.58
CA THR A 48 -25.35 4.62 -1.50
C THR A 48 -25.96 3.26 -1.83
N GLY A 49 -25.31 2.17 -1.44
CA GLY A 49 -25.70 0.79 -1.74
C GLY A 49 -25.04 0.24 -3.02
N ARG A 50 -24.15 1.00 -3.66
CA ARG A 50 -23.38 0.53 -4.81
C ARG A 50 -22.26 -0.39 -4.34
N ALA A 51 -22.13 -1.56 -4.96
CA ALA A 51 -21.06 -2.50 -4.64
C ALA A 51 -19.70 -1.99 -5.12
N TYR A 52 -18.68 -2.12 -4.29
CA TYR A 52 -17.28 -1.99 -4.71
C TYR A 52 -16.89 -3.16 -5.61
N ALA A 53 -16.16 -2.89 -6.69
CA ALA A 53 -15.67 -3.93 -7.58
C ALA A 53 -14.52 -4.74 -6.96
N LEU A 54 -13.63 -4.08 -6.23
CA LEU A 54 -12.40 -4.62 -5.65
C LEU A 54 -12.28 -4.26 -4.16
N PRO A 55 -13.25 -4.62 -3.29
CA PRO A 55 -13.37 -4.05 -1.95
C PRO A 55 -12.12 -4.21 -1.09
N PHE A 56 -11.40 -5.31 -1.20
CA PHE A 56 -10.22 -5.60 -0.37
C PHE A 56 -8.90 -5.54 -1.16
N LEU A 57 -8.84 -4.62 -2.11
CA LEU A 57 -7.61 -4.36 -2.86
C LEU A 57 -6.51 -3.72 -1.98
N GLY A 58 -6.89 -2.94 -0.99
CA GLY A 58 -6.05 -1.96 -0.32
C GLY A 58 -6.27 -0.57 -0.92
N GLY A 59 -5.92 0.48 -0.20
CA GLY A 59 -5.93 1.85 -0.71
C GLY A 59 -4.59 2.21 -1.35
N PHE A 60 -4.57 3.30 -2.10
CA PHE A 60 -3.38 3.82 -2.75
C PHE A 60 -3.04 5.21 -2.20
N GLU A 61 -1.75 5.47 -1.97
CA GLU A 61 -1.27 6.78 -1.52
C GLU A 61 -0.49 7.52 -2.63
N HIS A 62 0.33 6.78 -3.39
CA HIS A 62 1.22 7.34 -4.42
C HIS A 62 1.18 6.53 -5.73
N PRO A 63 0.02 6.30 -6.34
CA PRO A 63 -0.12 5.42 -7.49
C PRO A 63 0.58 5.97 -8.74
N ARG A 64 1.55 5.22 -9.28
CA ARG A 64 2.27 5.53 -10.53
C ARG A 64 1.81 4.59 -11.64
N PRO A 65 0.86 5.00 -12.48
CA PRO A 65 0.32 4.14 -13.52
C PRO A 65 1.19 4.07 -14.76
N GLN A 66 1.11 2.93 -15.47
CA GLN A 66 1.47 2.79 -16.86
C GLN A 66 0.54 1.80 -17.55
N LEU A 67 0.10 2.12 -18.77
CA LEU A 67 -0.79 1.31 -19.59
C LEU A 67 -0.02 0.70 -20.76
N LEU A 68 -0.06 -0.62 -20.93
CA LEU A 68 0.53 -1.34 -22.06
C LEU A 68 -0.04 -2.75 -22.17
N ASP A 69 -0.02 -3.34 -23.37
CA ASP A 69 -0.38 -4.74 -23.63
C ASP A 69 0.85 -5.63 -23.40
N ILE A 70 1.04 -6.09 -22.13
CA ILE A 70 2.25 -6.84 -21.75
C ILE A 70 2.21 -8.31 -22.16
N ASP A 71 1.02 -8.87 -22.34
CA ASP A 71 0.83 -10.29 -22.67
C ASP A 71 0.41 -10.52 -24.14
N GLY A 72 0.24 -9.44 -24.92
CA GLY A 72 -0.03 -9.48 -26.34
C GLY A 72 -1.46 -9.92 -26.69
N ASP A 73 -2.42 -9.79 -25.77
CA ASP A 73 -3.82 -10.16 -25.96
C ASP A 73 -4.66 -9.07 -26.69
N GLY A 74 -4.07 -7.91 -26.90
CA GLY A 74 -4.66 -6.78 -27.61
C GLY A 74 -5.47 -5.86 -26.71
N ARG A 75 -5.50 -6.06 -25.41
CA ARG A 75 -6.05 -5.16 -24.40
C ARG A 75 -4.91 -4.53 -23.60
N LEU A 76 -5.15 -3.35 -23.07
CA LEU A 76 -4.19 -2.71 -22.20
C LEU A 76 -4.25 -3.31 -20.80
N ASP A 77 -3.09 -3.65 -20.27
CA ASP A 77 -2.87 -3.94 -18.86
C ASP A 77 -2.51 -2.65 -18.12
N LEU A 78 -2.84 -2.57 -16.85
CA LEU A 78 -2.43 -1.49 -15.96
C LEU A 78 -1.33 -2.00 -15.03
N PHE A 79 -0.15 -1.44 -15.18
CA PHE A 79 0.88 -1.51 -14.17
C PHE A 79 0.73 -0.37 -13.20
N LEU A 80 0.87 -0.67 -11.92
CA LEU A 80 0.78 0.31 -10.85
C LEU A 80 1.91 0.09 -9.86
N GLN A 81 2.65 1.15 -9.56
CA GLN A 81 3.58 1.16 -8.44
C GLN A 81 2.98 2.02 -7.34
N GLU A 82 2.83 1.45 -6.15
CA GLU A 82 2.38 2.16 -4.95
C GLU A 82 3.57 2.46 -4.05
N ASN A 83 4.20 1.45 -3.53
CA ASN A 83 5.38 1.58 -2.68
C ASN A 83 6.67 1.28 -3.44
N SER A 84 7.77 1.85 -2.95
CA SER A 84 9.09 1.58 -3.50
C SER A 84 9.37 0.07 -3.62
N GLY A 85 9.79 -0.36 -4.81
CA GLY A 85 10.19 -1.73 -5.10
C GLY A 85 9.05 -2.72 -5.38
N GLN A 86 7.78 -2.30 -5.34
CA GLN A 86 6.63 -3.15 -5.67
C GLN A 86 5.97 -2.71 -6.96
N LEU A 87 5.69 -3.66 -7.84
CA LEU A 87 5.02 -3.43 -9.12
C LEU A 87 3.81 -4.36 -9.24
N GLU A 88 2.63 -3.78 -9.17
CA GLU A 88 1.36 -4.48 -9.33
C GLU A 88 0.97 -4.58 -10.80
N LEU A 89 0.30 -5.66 -11.17
CA LEU A 89 -0.26 -5.87 -12.51
C LEU A 89 -1.75 -6.13 -12.41
N PHE A 90 -2.52 -5.31 -13.09
CA PHE A 90 -3.95 -5.49 -13.30
C PHE A 90 -4.22 -5.77 -14.77
N GLN A 91 -4.98 -6.82 -15.03
CA GLN A 91 -5.45 -7.16 -16.38
C GLN A 91 -6.88 -6.72 -16.57
N GLN A 92 -7.16 -6.16 -17.74
CA GLN A 92 -8.49 -5.73 -18.10
C GLN A 92 -9.34 -6.92 -18.60
N SER A 93 -10.56 -7.01 -18.10
CA SER A 93 -11.57 -7.97 -18.55
C SER A 93 -12.85 -7.26 -18.99
N ALA A 94 -13.82 -8.01 -19.54
CA ALA A 94 -15.13 -7.45 -19.88
C ALA A 94 -15.91 -6.89 -18.68
N THR A 95 -15.53 -7.27 -17.46
CA THR A 95 -16.20 -6.88 -16.21
C THR A 95 -15.40 -5.87 -15.39
N GLY A 96 -14.25 -5.42 -15.89
CA GLY A 96 -13.37 -4.46 -15.22
C GLY A 96 -11.96 -4.99 -15.00
N TRP A 97 -11.25 -4.40 -14.06
CA TRP A 97 -9.88 -4.73 -13.72
C TRP A 97 -9.79 -5.93 -12.77
N THR A 98 -8.78 -6.75 -12.93
CA THR A 98 -8.47 -7.88 -12.05
C THR A 98 -7.00 -7.83 -11.66
N LEU A 99 -6.70 -7.83 -10.36
CA LEU A 99 -5.32 -7.93 -9.88
C LEU A 99 -4.76 -9.32 -10.22
N THR A 100 -3.72 -9.36 -11.05
CA THR A 100 -3.01 -10.59 -11.43
C THR A 100 -1.89 -10.91 -10.46
N THR A 101 -1.14 -9.88 -10.04
CA THR A 101 -0.08 -10.01 -9.04
C THR A 101 0.20 -8.65 -8.40
N ASP A 102 0.53 -8.65 -7.13
CA ASP A 102 1.01 -7.50 -6.37
C ASP A 102 2.56 -7.35 -6.42
N ARG A 103 3.25 -8.29 -7.09
CA ARG A 103 4.71 -8.30 -7.24
C ARG A 103 5.12 -8.90 -8.58
N PHE A 104 4.97 -8.12 -9.63
CA PHE A 104 5.30 -8.57 -10.97
C PHE A 104 6.74 -9.06 -11.07
N GLN A 105 6.91 -10.37 -11.27
CA GLN A 105 8.18 -11.09 -11.37
C GLN A 105 9.20 -10.80 -10.24
N ASN A 106 8.78 -10.22 -9.11
CA ASN A 106 9.64 -9.77 -8.00
C ASN A 106 10.80 -8.87 -8.46
N ILE A 107 10.55 -8.01 -9.46
CA ILE A 107 11.52 -7.07 -9.99
C ILE A 107 11.70 -5.91 -9.00
N ASP A 108 12.94 -5.55 -8.71
CA ASP A 108 13.28 -4.36 -7.92
C ASP A 108 13.30 -3.13 -8.84
N ILE A 109 12.34 -2.23 -8.67
CA ILE A 109 12.15 -1.06 -9.52
C ILE A 109 12.50 0.27 -8.84
N GLY A 110 12.89 0.26 -7.57
CA GLY A 110 13.15 1.50 -6.83
C GLY A 110 11.90 2.37 -6.72
N GLU A 111 12.02 3.68 -6.96
CA GLU A 111 10.92 4.64 -6.79
C GLU A 111 10.14 4.95 -8.08
N TRP A 112 10.63 4.50 -9.24
CA TRP A 112 9.95 4.64 -10.51
C TRP A 112 10.31 3.54 -11.49
N TYR A 113 9.49 3.35 -12.50
CA TYR A 113 9.67 2.40 -13.59
C TYR A 113 9.09 2.93 -14.90
N ARG A 114 9.57 2.37 -16.03
CA ARG A 114 8.96 2.54 -17.37
C ARG A 114 9.23 1.33 -18.24
N PHE A 115 8.16 0.72 -18.76
CA PHE A 115 8.24 -0.24 -19.85
C PHE A 115 8.32 0.50 -21.17
N VAL A 116 9.22 0.06 -22.04
CA VAL A 116 9.49 0.70 -23.33
C VAL A 116 9.77 -0.36 -24.38
N ASP A 117 9.06 -0.30 -25.52
CA ASP A 117 9.39 -1.08 -26.70
C ASP A 117 10.49 -0.33 -27.46
N LEU A 118 11.76 -0.79 -27.32
CA LEU A 118 12.92 -0.06 -27.82
C LEU A 118 13.11 -0.13 -29.33
N ASP A 119 12.63 -1.18 -29.99
CA ASP A 119 12.85 -1.46 -31.40
C ASP A 119 11.56 -1.73 -32.21
N GLY A 120 10.40 -1.52 -31.58
CA GLY A 120 9.09 -1.64 -32.22
C GLY A 120 8.67 -3.08 -32.52
N ASP A 121 9.26 -4.06 -31.82
CA ASP A 121 8.98 -5.48 -32.04
C ASP A 121 7.82 -6.02 -31.17
N GLY A 122 7.22 -5.17 -30.34
CA GLY A 122 6.13 -5.47 -29.41
C GLY A 122 6.60 -6.17 -28.13
N ARG A 123 7.90 -6.20 -27.85
CA ARG A 123 8.45 -6.69 -26.58
C ARG A 123 8.95 -5.50 -25.78
N TYR A 124 8.28 -5.27 -24.67
CA TYR A 124 8.66 -4.19 -23.77
C TYR A 124 9.89 -4.58 -22.94
N ASP A 125 10.89 -3.73 -22.93
CA ASP A 125 11.97 -3.73 -21.94
C ASP A 125 11.59 -2.84 -20.76
N LEU A 126 12.35 -2.85 -19.66
CA LEU A 126 12.02 -2.10 -18.45
C LEU A 126 13.19 -1.24 -17.99
N PHE A 127 12.89 0.02 -17.76
CA PHE A 127 13.76 0.97 -17.07
C PHE A 127 13.23 1.22 -15.67
N ALA A 128 14.12 1.30 -14.69
CA ALA A 128 13.73 1.52 -13.31
C ALA A 128 14.82 2.29 -12.55
N GLU A 129 14.47 2.82 -11.40
CA GLU A 129 15.46 3.42 -10.52
C GLU A 129 16.35 2.34 -9.92
N SER A 130 17.63 2.66 -9.83
CA SER A 130 18.64 1.92 -9.05
C SER A 130 19.03 2.75 -7.81
N PRO A 131 19.59 2.16 -6.76
CA PRO A 131 20.14 2.91 -5.66
C PRO A 131 21.05 4.05 -6.14
N LEU A 132 20.97 5.22 -5.53
CA LEU A 132 21.68 6.45 -5.91
C LEU A 132 21.11 7.20 -7.14
N SER A 133 19.86 6.95 -7.51
CA SER A 133 19.17 7.59 -8.64
C SER A 133 19.75 7.29 -10.02
N ASP A 134 20.58 6.25 -10.14
CA ASP A 134 21.00 5.71 -11.43
C ASP A 134 19.80 5.06 -12.13
N ILE A 135 19.85 4.93 -13.43
CA ILE A 135 18.85 4.22 -14.22
C ILE A 135 19.31 2.79 -14.44
N ARG A 136 18.53 1.83 -13.94
CA ARG A 136 18.71 0.40 -14.21
C ARG A 136 17.93 0.01 -15.45
N TYR A 137 18.51 -0.86 -16.25
CA TYR A 137 17.86 -1.40 -17.43
C TYR A 137 17.71 -2.92 -17.32
N TYR A 138 16.48 -3.37 -17.46
CA TYR A 138 16.10 -4.77 -17.55
C TYR A 138 15.71 -5.10 -18.99
N ARG A 139 16.41 -6.05 -19.58
CA ARG A 139 16.07 -6.56 -20.91
C ARG A 139 15.02 -7.65 -20.81
N ASN A 140 14.02 -7.62 -21.68
CA ASN A 140 13.11 -8.71 -21.87
C ASN A 140 13.74 -9.80 -22.74
N VAL A 141 14.05 -10.94 -22.13
CA VAL A 141 14.62 -12.13 -22.80
C VAL A 141 13.55 -13.17 -23.13
N GLY A 142 12.29 -12.91 -22.75
CA GLY A 142 11.14 -13.74 -23.06
C GLY A 142 10.54 -13.49 -24.44
N THR A 143 9.25 -13.68 -24.55
CA THR A 143 8.45 -13.42 -25.76
C THR A 143 7.53 -12.23 -25.54
N ARG A 144 6.83 -11.77 -26.60
CA ARG A 144 5.80 -10.74 -26.51
C ARG A 144 4.67 -11.14 -25.53
N THR A 145 4.29 -12.42 -25.51
CA THR A 145 3.18 -12.93 -24.69
C THR A 145 3.61 -13.52 -23.34
N THR A 146 4.91 -13.68 -23.13
CA THR A 146 5.46 -14.22 -21.87
C THR A 146 6.79 -13.53 -21.61
N PRO A 147 6.77 -12.27 -21.16
CA PRO A 147 7.97 -11.50 -20.90
C PRO A 147 8.77 -12.09 -19.73
N THR A 148 10.09 -11.96 -19.81
CA THR A 148 11.00 -12.37 -18.73
C THR A 148 12.12 -11.35 -18.66
N PHE A 149 12.27 -10.69 -17.54
CA PHE A 149 13.19 -9.58 -17.37
C PHE A 149 14.49 -10.01 -16.67
N VAL A 150 15.61 -9.59 -17.22
CA VAL A 150 16.94 -9.78 -16.62
C VAL A 150 17.68 -8.45 -16.61
N VAL A 151 18.40 -8.18 -15.53
CA VAL A 151 19.25 -6.98 -15.45
C VAL A 151 20.32 -7.05 -16.54
N ALA A 152 20.30 -6.10 -17.46
CA ALA A 152 21.31 -5.95 -18.51
C ALA A 152 22.30 -4.79 -18.21
N ALA A 153 21.86 -3.79 -17.45
CA ALA A 153 22.71 -2.73 -16.91
C ALA A 153 22.19 -2.25 -15.55
N ASP A 154 23.01 -2.30 -14.50
CA ASP A 154 22.66 -1.72 -13.19
C ASP A 154 22.74 -0.19 -13.21
N THR A 155 23.58 0.37 -14.06
CA THR A 155 23.71 1.80 -14.31
C THR A 155 23.78 2.03 -15.81
N LEU A 156 22.74 2.66 -16.35
CA LEU A 156 22.70 3.08 -17.75
C LEU A 156 23.75 4.16 -18.00
N ARG A 157 24.48 4.03 -19.11
CA ARG A 157 25.55 4.97 -19.49
C ARG A 157 25.30 5.56 -20.85
N ASP A 158 25.72 6.81 -21.02
CA ASP A 158 25.71 7.46 -22.33
C ASP A 158 26.80 6.91 -23.25
N VAL A 159 26.83 7.39 -24.49
CA VAL A 159 27.82 6.98 -25.50
C VAL A 159 29.24 7.38 -25.12
N GLN A 160 29.45 8.28 -24.17
CA GLN A 160 30.73 8.73 -23.65
C GLN A 160 31.18 7.95 -22.41
N GLY A 161 30.27 7.09 -21.88
CA GLY A 161 30.50 6.29 -20.67
C GLY A 161 30.11 6.97 -19.37
N ALA A 162 29.51 8.17 -19.40
CA ALA A 162 28.98 8.83 -18.22
C ALA A 162 27.69 8.14 -17.76
N ALA A 163 27.51 7.99 -16.44
CA ALA A 163 26.26 7.48 -15.89
C ALA A 163 25.11 8.44 -16.18
N ILE A 164 23.98 7.89 -16.59
CA ILE A 164 22.74 8.64 -16.73
C ILE A 164 21.93 8.41 -15.46
N TYR A 165 21.55 9.50 -14.80
CA TYR A 165 20.73 9.42 -13.61
C TYR A 165 19.44 10.23 -13.79
N ALA A 166 18.37 9.76 -13.15
CA ALA A 166 17.14 10.49 -13.00
C ALA A 166 17.07 11.04 -11.56
N ASP A 167 16.62 12.28 -11.39
CA ASP A 167 16.34 12.78 -10.05
C ASP A 167 15.28 11.86 -9.42
N ARG A 168 15.50 11.44 -8.18
CA ARG A 168 14.83 10.31 -7.53
C ARG A 168 13.32 10.23 -7.68
N GLN A 169 12.64 11.38 -7.67
CA GLN A 169 11.19 11.45 -7.79
C GLN A 169 10.73 11.80 -9.21
N ASN A 170 11.64 11.95 -10.18
CA ASN A 170 11.32 12.33 -11.54
C ASN A 170 11.29 11.09 -12.43
N ILE A 171 10.14 10.83 -13.03
CA ILE A 171 9.92 9.63 -13.82
C ILE A 171 10.40 9.89 -15.25
N ALA A 172 11.36 9.11 -15.73
CA ALA A 172 11.83 9.18 -17.11
C ALA A 172 10.70 8.90 -18.10
N GLN A 173 10.72 9.58 -19.26
CA GLN A 173 9.78 9.34 -20.34
C GLN A 173 10.50 9.05 -21.64
N PHE A 174 9.89 8.23 -22.50
CA PHE A 174 10.48 7.76 -23.73
C PHE A 174 9.51 7.99 -24.90
N ALA A 175 9.96 8.70 -25.92
CA ALA A 175 9.18 8.98 -27.14
C ALA A 175 10.14 9.43 -28.24
N ASP A 176 9.73 9.38 -29.50
CA ASP A 176 10.37 10.09 -30.62
C ASP A 176 9.77 11.51 -30.68
N ILE A 177 10.39 12.45 -29.91
CA ILE A 177 9.82 13.79 -29.69
C ILE A 177 10.01 14.72 -30.91
N ASP A 178 10.91 14.40 -31.82
CA ASP A 178 11.21 15.20 -33.02
C ASP A 178 11.02 14.43 -34.32
N CYS A 179 10.32 13.28 -34.29
CA CYS A 179 9.96 12.46 -35.45
C CYS A 179 11.14 12.08 -36.36
N ASN A 180 12.32 11.93 -35.79
CA ASN A 180 13.49 11.53 -36.56
C ASN A 180 13.64 10.00 -36.68
N GLY A 181 12.71 9.23 -36.09
CA GLY A 181 12.69 7.77 -36.09
C GLY A 181 13.58 7.14 -35.01
N LYS A 182 14.08 7.92 -34.08
CA LYS A 182 14.87 7.45 -32.95
C LYS A 182 14.16 7.75 -31.64
N LEU A 183 14.30 6.86 -30.69
CA LEU A 183 13.71 7.02 -29.37
C LEU A 183 14.50 8.06 -28.56
N ASP A 184 13.82 9.03 -28.01
CA ASP A 184 14.36 9.95 -27.03
C ASP A 184 14.03 9.51 -25.62
N MET A 185 14.92 9.83 -24.68
CA MET A 185 14.68 9.76 -23.24
C MET A 185 14.66 11.19 -22.68
N LEU A 186 13.52 11.56 -22.11
CA LEU A 186 13.28 12.86 -21.49
C LEU A 186 13.35 12.69 -19.97
N LEU A 187 14.23 13.44 -19.32
CA LEU A 187 14.42 13.43 -17.87
C LEU A 187 14.04 14.81 -17.33
N GLY A 188 12.95 14.86 -16.56
CA GLY A 188 12.63 16.04 -15.78
C GLY A 188 13.68 16.28 -14.71
N ARG A 189 13.93 17.55 -14.36
CA ARG A 189 14.89 17.95 -13.35
C ARG A 189 14.22 18.72 -12.23
N VAL A 190 14.81 18.69 -11.05
CA VAL A 190 14.27 19.41 -9.87
C VAL A 190 14.19 20.92 -10.05
N ASP A 191 14.91 21.48 -11.01
CA ASP A 191 14.81 22.90 -11.39
C ASP A 191 13.73 23.20 -12.43
N GLY A 192 12.92 22.19 -12.79
CA GLY A 192 11.82 22.31 -13.75
C GLY A 192 12.26 22.30 -15.21
N THR A 193 13.51 21.98 -15.50
CA THR A 193 14.01 21.78 -16.86
C THR A 193 13.87 20.34 -17.32
N ILE A 194 14.02 20.08 -18.63
CA ILE A 194 14.02 18.75 -19.22
C ILE A 194 15.37 18.50 -19.89
N THR A 195 16.04 17.42 -19.51
CA THR A 195 17.23 16.91 -20.22
C THR A 195 16.77 15.91 -21.29
N ARG A 196 17.24 16.04 -22.52
CA ARG A 196 16.96 15.12 -23.62
C ARG A 196 18.20 14.33 -24.00
N TYR A 197 18.04 13.01 -24.06
CA TYR A 197 18.97 12.07 -24.67
C TYR A 197 18.30 11.43 -25.88
N GLU A 198 19.06 11.10 -26.93
CA GLU A 198 18.61 10.38 -28.12
C GLU A 198 19.28 9.00 -28.18
N MET A 199 18.53 7.96 -28.49
CA MET A 199 19.04 6.60 -28.64
C MET A 199 19.82 6.44 -29.94
N GLU A 200 21.08 5.98 -29.85
CA GLU A 200 21.92 5.69 -31.02
C GLU A 200 21.87 4.22 -31.47
N GLY A 201 21.25 3.36 -30.69
CA GLY A 201 21.13 1.94 -30.92
C GLY A 201 21.48 1.11 -29.68
N LEU A 202 21.70 -0.16 -29.90
CA LEU A 202 22.02 -1.14 -28.83
C LEU A 202 23.51 -1.49 -28.87
N ASP A 203 24.11 -1.71 -27.69
CA ASP A 203 25.46 -2.23 -27.57
C ASP A 203 25.54 -3.75 -27.82
N SER A 204 26.73 -4.34 -27.63
CA SER A 204 26.95 -5.79 -27.81
C SER A 204 26.18 -6.67 -26.80
N LEU A 205 25.75 -6.13 -25.69
CA LEU A 205 24.90 -6.77 -24.66
C LEU A 205 23.43 -6.48 -24.88
N ARG A 206 23.10 -5.74 -25.97
CA ARG A 206 21.76 -5.24 -26.31
C ARG A 206 21.20 -4.26 -25.28
N ALA A 207 22.05 -3.56 -24.54
CA ALA A 207 21.63 -2.42 -23.74
C ALA A 207 21.59 -1.14 -24.61
N PRO A 208 20.58 -0.26 -24.41
CA PRO A 208 20.45 0.96 -25.22
C PRO A 208 21.56 1.95 -24.93
N ARG A 209 22.05 2.60 -25.98
CA ARG A 209 23.08 3.63 -25.91
C ARG A 209 22.47 4.98 -26.24
N PHE A 210 22.49 5.88 -25.29
CA PHE A 210 21.93 7.22 -25.42
C PHE A 210 23.04 8.26 -25.57
N ARG A 211 22.77 9.28 -26.40
CA ARG A 211 23.61 10.47 -26.52
C ARG A 211 22.89 11.64 -25.89
N LEU A 212 23.54 12.40 -25.04
CA LEU A 212 23.04 13.68 -24.56
C LEU A 212 22.89 14.66 -25.73
N ILE A 213 21.67 15.14 -25.96
CA ILE A 213 21.37 16.15 -26.98
C ILE A 213 21.39 17.54 -26.35
N THR A 214 20.66 17.71 -25.24
CA THR A 214 20.60 18.99 -24.51
C THR A 214 20.19 18.78 -23.06
N GLU A 215 20.72 19.61 -22.18
CA GLU A 215 20.31 19.67 -20.77
C GLU A 215 19.06 20.55 -20.56
N ARG A 216 18.65 21.32 -21.58
CA ARG A 216 17.51 22.26 -21.54
C ARG A 216 16.71 22.13 -22.83
N PHE A 217 15.94 21.05 -22.92
CA PHE A 217 15.10 20.79 -24.09
C PHE A 217 13.96 21.84 -24.18
N GLY A 218 13.81 22.44 -25.37
CA GLY A 218 12.77 23.42 -25.66
C GLY A 218 12.82 24.69 -24.80
N ASP A 219 13.95 24.97 -24.12
CA ASP A 219 14.07 26.01 -23.09
C ASP A 219 12.95 25.96 -22.03
N ILE A 220 12.33 24.78 -21.88
CA ILE A 220 11.28 24.55 -20.89
C ILE A 220 11.90 24.74 -19.50
N GLN A 221 11.23 25.58 -18.71
CA GLN A 221 11.49 25.70 -17.27
C GLN A 221 10.17 25.92 -16.56
N ILE A 222 9.72 24.91 -15.81
CA ILE A 222 8.49 24.97 -15.03
C ILE A 222 8.88 25.23 -13.57
N ILE A 223 8.49 26.38 -13.08
CA ILE A 223 8.65 26.79 -11.69
C ILE A 223 7.25 26.98 -11.15
N GLY A 224 6.93 26.35 -10.02
CA GLY A 224 5.60 26.45 -9.40
C GLY A 224 5.16 27.88 -9.21
N THR A 225 3.91 28.17 -9.57
CA THR A 225 3.34 29.53 -9.58
C THR A 225 3.18 30.13 -8.18
N ARG A 226 3.13 29.28 -7.14
CA ARG A 226 2.84 29.69 -5.75
C ARG A 226 4.06 29.69 -4.79
N ALA A 227 5.13 29.03 -5.16
CA ALA A 227 6.38 29.07 -4.38
C ALA A 227 7.57 29.06 -5.35
N PRO A 228 8.44 30.07 -5.34
CA PRO A 228 9.69 30.02 -6.10
C PRO A 228 10.67 29.05 -5.44
N SER A 229 10.31 27.76 -5.44
CA SER A 229 11.11 26.67 -4.92
C SER A 229 11.67 25.88 -6.09
N LEU A 230 12.96 25.57 -6.05
CA LEU A 230 13.63 24.71 -7.03
C LEU A 230 13.38 23.21 -6.77
N HIS A 231 12.44 22.84 -5.92
CA HIS A 231 12.15 21.46 -5.56
C HIS A 231 10.93 20.96 -6.34
N GLY A 232 11.07 20.74 -7.64
CA GLY A 232 10.01 20.18 -8.48
C GLY A 232 10.24 18.70 -8.74
N ALA A 233 9.66 17.82 -7.90
CA ALA A 233 9.37 16.47 -8.37
C ALA A 233 8.37 16.59 -9.51
N ASN A 234 8.62 15.92 -10.64
CA ASN A 234 7.78 16.04 -11.82
C ASN A 234 7.61 14.69 -12.53
N THR A 235 6.51 14.59 -13.24
CA THR A 235 6.19 13.51 -14.13
C THR A 235 5.83 14.08 -15.49
N MET A 236 5.92 13.30 -16.53
CA MET A 236 5.44 13.73 -17.84
C MET A 236 4.90 12.54 -18.62
N ALA A 237 4.04 12.83 -19.58
CA ALA A 237 3.68 11.91 -20.65
C ALA A 237 3.76 12.66 -21.98
N VAL A 238 4.18 11.97 -23.03
CA VAL A 238 4.34 12.51 -24.38
C VAL A 238 3.30 11.86 -25.27
N PHE A 239 2.50 12.70 -25.94
CA PHE A 239 1.43 12.24 -26.81
C PHE A 239 0.93 13.40 -27.71
N ASP A 240 0.45 13.10 -28.91
CA ASP A 240 -0.24 14.06 -29.79
C ASP A 240 -1.66 14.31 -29.24
N ILE A 241 -1.80 15.31 -28.36
CA ILE A 241 -3.04 15.56 -27.58
C ILE A 241 -4.15 16.16 -28.43
N ASP A 242 -3.81 17.00 -29.41
CA ASP A 242 -4.80 17.68 -30.26
C ASP A 242 -4.96 17.09 -31.66
N GLY A 243 -4.16 16.08 -32.00
CA GLY A 243 -4.29 15.33 -33.25
C GLY A 243 -3.69 16.07 -34.47
N ASP A 244 -2.75 16.98 -34.26
CA ASP A 244 -2.10 17.72 -35.34
C ASP A 244 -0.87 17.01 -35.95
N GLY A 245 -0.47 15.87 -35.36
CA GLY A 245 0.58 14.99 -35.85
C GLY A 245 1.94 15.25 -35.25
N ASP A 246 2.05 16.12 -34.26
CA ASP A 246 3.27 16.30 -33.48
C ASP A 246 3.10 15.93 -32.00
N GLN A 247 4.22 15.79 -31.29
CA GLN A 247 4.20 15.33 -29.93
C GLN A 247 4.11 16.49 -28.96
N ASP A 248 3.12 16.45 -28.07
CA ASP A 248 2.95 17.34 -26.94
C ASP A 248 3.53 16.76 -25.66
N ILE A 249 3.66 17.57 -24.61
CA ILE A 249 4.03 17.14 -23.27
C ILE A 249 2.89 17.45 -22.30
N LEU A 250 2.41 16.42 -21.61
CA LEU A 250 1.53 16.57 -20.45
C LEU A 250 2.39 16.47 -19.19
N TRP A 251 2.42 17.53 -18.40
CA TRP A 251 3.32 17.71 -17.26
C TRP A 251 2.56 17.69 -15.94
N GLY A 252 3.01 16.86 -15.00
CA GLY A 252 2.58 16.89 -13.62
C GLY A 252 3.73 17.35 -12.71
N ASP A 253 3.43 18.21 -11.74
CA ASP A 253 4.42 18.85 -10.89
C ASP A 253 4.00 18.85 -9.43
N PHE A 254 4.97 18.81 -8.53
CA PHE A 254 4.73 18.87 -7.09
C PHE A 254 4.05 20.18 -6.66
N PHE A 255 4.34 21.27 -7.34
CA PHE A 255 3.82 22.61 -7.05
C PHE A 255 2.66 23.05 -7.95
N GLU A 256 2.09 22.13 -8.75
CA GLU A 256 0.91 22.39 -9.56
C GLU A 256 -0.25 21.48 -9.13
N PRO A 257 -1.46 22.02 -8.90
CA PRO A 257 -2.59 21.23 -8.41
C PRO A 257 -3.20 20.29 -9.46
N GLY A 258 -2.86 20.50 -10.73
CA GLY A 258 -3.38 19.73 -11.86
C GLY A 258 -2.27 19.31 -12.81
N LEU A 259 -2.67 19.01 -14.03
CA LEU A 259 -1.77 18.75 -15.13
C LEU A 259 -1.63 20.00 -16.01
N LEU A 260 -0.46 20.20 -16.58
CA LEU A 260 -0.18 21.26 -17.54
C LEU A 260 0.09 20.65 -18.91
N TRP A 261 -0.66 21.07 -19.91
CA TRP A 261 -0.39 20.73 -21.30
C TRP A 261 0.56 21.77 -21.89
N LEU A 262 1.75 21.31 -22.27
CA LEU A 262 2.74 22.04 -23.02
C LEU A 262 2.54 21.66 -24.49
N ARG A 263 1.80 22.48 -25.22
CA ARG A 263 1.53 22.23 -26.61
C ARG A 263 2.76 22.51 -27.45
N ASN A 264 3.07 21.60 -28.37
CA ASN A 264 4.04 21.84 -29.43
C ASN A 264 3.41 22.81 -30.46
N GLN A 265 3.98 23.99 -30.63
CA GLN A 265 3.53 25.01 -31.59
C GLN A 265 4.36 24.99 -32.85
N GLY A 266 5.34 24.11 -32.93
CA GLY A 266 6.24 23.97 -34.07
C GLY A 266 5.76 22.95 -35.09
N THR A 267 6.60 21.97 -35.32
CA THR A 267 6.31 20.79 -36.14
C THR A 267 6.96 19.62 -35.45
N CYS A 268 6.56 18.40 -35.78
CA CYS A 268 7.17 17.21 -35.20
C CYS A 268 8.70 17.21 -35.33
N ALA A 269 9.25 17.62 -36.52
CA ALA A 269 10.70 17.67 -36.75
C ALA A 269 11.41 18.89 -36.12
N GLN A 270 10.68 19.88 -35.69
CA GLN A 270 11.18 21.10 -35.05
C GLN A 270 10.21 21.53 -33.95
N PRO A 271 10.20 20.81 -32.81
CA PRO A 271 9.27 21.08 -31.73
C PRO A 271 9.53 22.44 -31.08
N ASP A 272 8.44 23.17 -30.77
CA ASP A 272 8.46 24.48 -30.11
C ASP A 272 7.47 24.49 -28.93
N PHE A 273 7.99 24.59 -27.72
CA PHE A 273 7.24 24.57 -26.46
C PHE A 273 7.17 25.94 -25.77
N HIS A 274 7.39 27.05 -26.49
CA HIS A 274 7.37 28.39 -25.91
C HIS A 274 5.95 28.94 -25.70
N GLY A 275 4.91 28.19 -26.04
CA GLY A 275 3.52 28.58 -25.89
C GLY A 275 3.03 28.71 -24.45
N GLU A 276 1.77 29.11 -24.32
CA GLU A 276 1.06 29.17 -23.05
C GLU A 276 0.89 27.74 -22.48
N ARG A 277 1.05 27.59 -21.18
CA ARG A 277 0.79 26.35 -20.45
C ARG A 277 -0.69 26.25 -20.17
N ILE A 278 -1.32 25.20 -20.63
CA ILE A 278 -2.78 25.01 -20.57
C ILE A 278 -3.10 24.02 -19.44
N ALA A 279 -3.97 24.41 -18.53
CA ALA A 279 -4.46 23.48 -17.50
C ALA A 279 -5.25 22.34 -18.16
N PHE A 280 -5.01 21.10 -17.75
CA PHE A 280 -5.55 19.92 -18.42
C PHE A 280 -6.52 19.12 -17.51
N PRO A 281 -7.63 18.58 -18.07
CA PRO A 281 -8.18 18.80 -19.42
C PRO A 281 -8.63 20.25 -19.65
N PRO A 282 -8.48 20.81 -20.86
CA PRO A 282 -8.79 22.23 -21.11
C PRO A 282 -10.23 22.63 -20.80
N ASN A 283 -11.17 21.69 -20.99
CA ASN A 283 -12.59 21.91 -20.74
C ASN A 283 -13.02 21.67 -19.28
N GLN A 284 -12.25 20.88 -18.54
CA GLN A 284 -12.53 20.52 -17.13
C GLN A 284 -11.23 20.18 -16.41
N PRO A 285 -10.38 21.17 -16.08
CA PRO A 285 -9.12 20.92 -15.40
C PRO A 285 -9.32 20.17 -14.07
N ILE A 286 -8.49 19.14 -13.83
CA ILE A 286 -8.48 18.48 -12.54
C ILE A 286 -7.73 19.34 -11.52
N GLU A 287 -8.18 19.26 -10.27
CA GLU A 287 -7.50 19.86 -9.13
C GLU A 287 -7.28 18.81 -8.05
N THR A 288 -6.04 18.46 -7.79
CA THR A 288 -5.60 17.43 -6.87
C THR A 288 -4.71 18.01 -5.77
N SER A 289 -4.10 17.15 -4.96
CA SER A 289 -3.02 17.55 -4.04
C SER A 289 -1.70 17.89 -4.73
N GLY A 290 -1.60 17.71 -6.04
CA GLY A 290 -0.41 17.94 -6.86
C GLY A 290 0.39 16.68 -7.15
N TYR A 291 1.46 16.81 -7.94
CA TYR A 291 2.34 15.72 -8.38
C TYR A 291 1.57 14.60 -9.09
N ASN A 292 0.96 14.94 -10.20
CA ASN A 292 0.10 14.07 -10.97
C ASN A 292 0.89 13.26 -12.01
N ALA A 293 0.74 11.94 -12.04
CA ALA A 293 1.42 11.02 -12.95
C ALA A 293 0.48 10.58 -14.08
N PRO A 294 0.58 11.15 -15.29
CA PRO A 294 -0.26 10.79 -16.43
C PRO A 294 0.22 9.52 -17.14
N ALA A 295 -0.74 8.70 -17.62
CA ALA A 295 -0.51 7.55 -18.48
C ALA A 295 -1.60 7.46 -19.54
N PHE A 296 -1.23 7.52 -20.82
CA PHE A 296 -2.15 7.45 -21.95
C PHE A 296 -2.40 6.01 -22.41
N GLY A 297 -3.63 5.73 -22.90
CA GLY A 297 -3.99 4.46 -23.50
C GLY A 297 -5.47 4.41 -23.87
N ASP A 298 -5.86 3.65 -24.89
CA ASP A 298 -7.26 3.41 -25.27
C ASP A 298 -7.86 2.38 -24.31
N LEU A 299 -8.54 2.85 -23.25
CA LEU A 299 -9.08 2.00 -22.19
C LEU A 299 -10.38 1.28 -22.57
N ASN A 300 -11.10 1.83 -23.54
CA ASN A 300 -12.44 1.33 -23.90
C ASN A 300 -12.49 0.67 -25.28
N GLY A 301 -11.40 0.67 -26.03
CA GLY A 301 -11.28 0.05 -27.35
C GLY A 301 -12.02 0.82 -28.45
N ASP A 302 -12.28 2.14 -28.27
CA ASP A 302 -13.01 2.97 -29.24
C ASP A 302 -12.10 3.65 -30.28
N GLY A 303 -10.79 3.42 -30.17
CA GLY A 303 -9.77 3.96 -31.05
C GLY A 303 -9.33 5.39 -30.70
N ARG A 304 -9.82 5.95 -29.61
CA ARG A 304 -9.33 7.21 -29.01
C ARG A 304 -8.50 6.92 -27.79
N VAL A 305 -7.53 7.78 -27.55
CA VAL A 305 -6.66 7.61 -26.38
C VAL A 305 -7.31 8.25 -25.16
N ASP A 306 -7.43 7.47 -24.08
CA ASP A 306 -7.86 7.91 -22.76
C ASP A 306 -6.64 8.21 -21.89
N LEU A 307 -6.87 8.70 -20.69
CA LEU A 307 -5.84 9.07 -19.73
C LEU A 307 -6.15 8.50 -18.34
N VAL A 308 -5.18 7.82 -17.75
CA VAL A 308 -5.13 7.50 -16.33
C VAL A 308 -4.20 8.49 -15.63
N VAL A 309 -4.61 9.02 -14.49
CA VAL A 309 -3.77 9.93 -13.69
C VAL A 309 -3.67 9.41 -12.26
N GLY A 310 -2.46 9.05 -11.86
CA GLY A 310 -2.15 8.79 -10.47
C GLY A 310 -1.77 10.09 -9.76
N VAL A 311 -2.26 10.29 -8.54
CA VAL A 311 -1.96 11.46 -7.72
C VAL A 311 -0.97 11.08 -6.64
N LEU A 312 0.25 11.62 -6.71
CA LEU A 312 1.36 11.22 -5.85
C LEU A 312 1.52 12.12 -4.61
N GLY A 313 0.65 13.12 -4.46
CA GLY A 313 0.71 14.05 -3.33
C GLY A 313 1.79 15.13 -3.46
N GLY A 314 1.36 16.35 -3.72
CA GLY A 314 2.23 17.52 -3.90
C GLY A 314 2.10 18.56 -2.78
N ALA A 315 2.33 19.81 -3.13
CA ALA A 315 2.36 20.93 -2.19
C ALA A 315 0.96 21.43 -1.74
N PHE A 316 -0.09 20.91 -2.34
CA PHE A 316 -1.47 21.34 -2.06
C PHE A 316 -2.14 20.37 -1.12
N ASN A 317 -3.10 20.83 -0.34
CA ASN A 317 -3.79 20.04 0.67
C ASN A 317 -3.56 18.50 0.54
N PRO A 318 -2.63 17.90 1.28
CA PRO A 318 -2.17 16.52 1.04
C PRO A 318 -3.26 15.47 1.19
N VAL A 319 -4.38 15.81 1.84
CA VAL A 319 -5.54 14.90 2.00
C VAL A 319 -6.67 15.19 1.03
N LYS A 320 -6.52 16.16 0.11
CA LYS A 320 -7.56 16.50 -0.85
C LYS A 320 -7.94 15.30 -1.73
N THR A 321 -6.96 14.51 -2.09
CA THR A 321 -7.10 13.35 -2.97
C THR A 321 -6.57 12.06 -2.34
N SER A 322 -6.54 11.97 -1.02
CA SER A 322 -6.03 10.77 -0.34
C SER A 322 -6.86 9.51 -0.64
N ALA A 323 -8.14 9.66 -0.95
CA ALA A 323 -9.01 8.56 -1.37
C ALA A 323 -9.42 8.64 -2.85
N ALA A 324 -9.18 9.76 -3.52
CA ALA A 324 -9.55 10.00 -4.92
C ALA A 324 -8.27 10.28 -5.72
N ASN A 325 -7.43 9.28 -5.89
CA ASN A 325 -6.05 9.42 -6.32
C ASN A 325 -5.67 8.65 -7.60
N LEU A 326 -6.65 7.97 -8.23
CA LEU A 326 -6.42 7.27 -9.50
C LEU A 326 -7.57 7.58 -10.49
N TYR A 327 -7.38 8.63 -11.27
CA TYR A 327 -8.40 9.15 -12.18
C TYR A 327 -8.44 8.38 -13.49
N GLU A 328 -9.65 8.15 -14.00
CA GLU A 328 -9.90 7.82 -15.40
C GLU A 328 -10.51 9.04 -16.09
N ILE A 329 -9.88 9.48 -17.19
CA ILE A 329 -10.32 10.61 -17.99
C ILE A 329 -10.41 10.14 -19.44
N ARG A 330 -11.60 10.20 -20.05
CA ARG A 330 -11.85 9.74 -21.41
C ARG A 330 -11.88 10.88 -22.41
N GLN A 331 -11.27 10.64 -23.57
CA GLN A 331 -11.46 11.50 -24.72
C GLN A 331 -12.78 11.14 -25.41
N THR A 332 -13.79 11.99 -25.29
CA THR A 332 -15.13 11.76 -25.86
C THR A 332 -15.23 12.14 -27.33
N VAL A 333 -14.56 13.21 -27.73
CA VAL A 333 -14.30 13.62 -29.10
C VAL A 333 -12.91 14.27 -29.13
N PRO A 334 -12.28 14.46 -30.31
CA PRO A 334 -10.96 15.10 -30.36
C PRO A 334 -10.91 16.39 -29.53
N SER A 335 -9.90 16.51 -28.70
CA SER A 335 -9.63 17.62 -27.77
C SER A 335 -10.68 17.84 -26.64
N VAL A 336 -11.67 16.96 -26.45
CA VAL A 336 -12.65 17.05 -25.36
C VAL A 336 -12.51 15.85 -24.44
N TRP A 337 -12.18 16.12 -23.21
CA TRP A 337 -11.90 15.14 -22.18
C TRP A 337 -12.92 15.21 -21.05
N THR A 338 -13.31 14.07 -20.52
CA THR A 338 -14.28 13.97 -19.42
C THR A 338 -13.73 13.09 -18.31
N VAL A 339 -13.74 13.59 -17.09
CA VAL A 339 -13.42 12.78 -15.90
C VAL A 339 -14.54 11.77 -15.71
N VAL A 340 -14.20 10.49 -15.81
CA VAL A 340 -15.13 9.36 -15.59
C VAL A 340 -15.24 9.05 -14.11
N THR A 341 -14.09 8.87 -13.45
CA THR A 341 -14.01 8.55 -12.04
C THR A 341 -12.64 8.97 -11.49
N PRO A 342 -12.56 9.39 -10.22
CA PRO A 342 -11.29 9.50 -9.51
C PRO A 342 -10.84 8.19 -8.83
N HIS A 343 -11.59 7.09 -9.02
CA HIS A 343 -11.38 5.76 -8.41
C HIS A 343 -11.39 4.68 -9.49
N LEU A 344 -10.40 4.67 -10.39
CA LEU A 344 -10.32 3.67 -11.48
C LEU A 344 -10.34 2.24 -10.96
N LEU A 345 -9.63 1.98 -9.87
CA LEU A 345 -9.67 0.73 -9.14
C LEU A 345 -10.59 0.91 -7.93
N ASP A 346 -11.83 0.49 -8.09
CA ASP A 346 -12.94 0.75 -7.17
C ASP A 346 -12.87 -0.18 -5.93
N GLY A 347 -12.05 0.17 -4.96
CA GLY A 347 -11.87 -0.50 -3.67
C GLY A 347 -12.36 0.33 -2.48
N ILE A 348 -12.32 -0.26 -1.28
CA ILE A 348 -12.44 0.51 -0.04
C ILE A 348 -11.19 1.37 0.08
N ASP A 349 -11.36 2.68 0.10
CA ASP A 349 -10.33 3.67 0.34
C ASP A 349 -10.93 4.80 1.18
N LEU A 350 -10.49 4.90 2.43
CA LEU A 350 -11.03 5.79 3.44
C LEU A 350 -10.08 6.95 3.77
N GLY A 351 -9.03 7.11 2.99
CA GLY A 351 -8.09 8.19 3.10
C GLY A 351 -6.69 7.77 3.53
N THR A 352 -6.38 7.71 4.82
CA THR A 352 -5.02 7.39 5.28
C THR A 352 -5.02 6.49 6.50
N GLU A 353 -4.09 5.53 6.55
CA GLU A 353 -3.82 4.64 7.68
C GLU A 353 -5.08 4.04 8.30
N SER A 354 -5.70 3.08 7.63
CA SER A 354 -6.88 2.38 8.10
C SER A 354 -6.55 1.37 9.21
N ILE A 355 -7.42 1.32 10.25
CA ILE A 355 -7.28 0.41 11.40
C ILE A 355 -8.62 -0.33 11.58
N PRO A 356 -8.75 -1.58 11.09
CA PRO A 356 -9.97 -2.36 11.22
C PRO A 356 -10.16 -2.97 12.61
N ALA A 357 -11.42 -3.08 13.04
CA ALA A 357 -11.87 -3.83 14.20
C ALA A 357 -13.25 -4.45 13.93
N PHE A 358 -13.51 -5.63 14.50
CA PHE A 358 -14.75 -6.39 14.29
C PHE A 358 -15.47 -6.68 15.59
N ALA A 359 -16.80 -6.50 15.61
CA ALA A 359 -17.69 -6.96 16.67
C ALA A 359 -19.13 -7.00 16.13
N ASP A 360 -20.02 -7.71 16.81
CA ASP A 360 -21.47 -7.67 16.61
C ASP A 360 -22.03 -6.41 17.30
N ILE A 361 -22.06 -5.28 16.56
CA ILE A 361 -22.34 -3.96 17.12
C ILE A 361 -23.83 -3.77 17.42
N ASP A 362 -24.70 -4.37 16.62
CA ASP A 362 -26.14 -4.22 16.75
C ASP A 362 -26.87 -5.41 17.40
N GLY A 363 -26.10 -6.46 17.74
CA GLY A 363 -26.57 -7.61 18.50
C GLY A 363 -27.40 -8.60 17.67
N ASP A 364 -27.22 -8.62 16.35
CA ASP A 364 -27.97 -9.52 15.46
C ASP A 364 -27.31 -10.89 15.27
N GLY A 365 -26.09 -11.07 15.77
CA GLY A 365 -25.34 -12.34 15.84
C GLY A 365 -24.32 -12.52 14.73
N ASP A 366 -24.08 -11.52 13.90
CA ASP A 366 -22.97 -11.50 12.95
C ASP A 366 -21.99 -10.35 13.22
N LEU A 367 -20.82 -10.38 12.57
CA LEU A 367 -19.76 -9.41 12.86
C LEU A 367 -19.83 -8.22 11.90
N ASP A 368 -19.90 -7.04 12.45
CA ASP A 368 -19.71 -5.77 11.76
C ASP A 368 -18.24 -5.38 11.70
N LEU A 369 -17.91 -4.43 10.81
CA LEU A 369 -16.59 -3.87 10.65
C LEU A 369 -16.59 -2.37 10.98
N VAL A 370 -15.72 -1.97 11.92
CA VAL A 370 -15.35 -0.57 12.14
C VAL A 370 -13.95 -0.33 11.63
N VAL A 371 -13.76 0.76 10.90
CA VAL A 371 -12.46 1.17 10.39
C VAL A 371 -12.12 2.56 10.88
N GLY A 372 -11.08 2.66 11.66
CA GLY A 372 -10.50 3.94 12.05
C GLY A 372 -9.52 4.46 11.00
N THR A 373 -9.43 5.77 10.85
CA THR A 373 -8.46 6.42 9.96
C THR A 373 -7.65 7.48 10.70
N LYS A 374 -6.46 7.78 10.20
CA LYS A 374 -5.62 8.83 10.76
C LYS A 374 -6.16 10.21 10.42
N ILE A 375 -6.49 10.42 9.15
CA ILE A 375 -6.99 11.68 8.61
C ILE A 375 -8.08 11.36 7.61
N GLU A 376 -9.20 12.07 7.69
CA GLU A 376 -10.25 11.98 6.70
C GLU A 376 -9.87 12.69 5.39
N PRO A 377 -10.37 12.21 4.24
CA PRO A 377 -10.24 12.93 2.99
C PRO A 377 -10.73 14.38 3.11
N ASN A 378 -9.94 15.32 2.60
CA ASN A 378 -10.22 16.76 2.66
C ASN A 378 -10.24 17.40 4.07
N ASN A 379 -9.89 16.68 5.12
CA ASN A 379 -9.87 17.23 6.49
C ASN A 379 -8.55 16.90 7.20
N LEU A 380 -7.66 17.87 7.30
CA LEU A 380 -6.33 17.73 7.93
C LEU A 380 -6.37 17.59 9.48
N ARG A 381 -7.52 17.68 10.11
CA ARG A 381 -7.63 17.85 11.57
C ARG A 381 -8.21 16.67 12.28
N THR A 382 -8.95 15.83 11.57
CA THR A 382 -9.70 14.73 12.18
C THR A 382 -9.46 13.43 11.41
N GLY A 383 -9.38 12.34 12.14
CA GLY A 383 -9.65 10.99 11.65
C GLY A 383 -11.15 10.73 11.60
N GLY A 384 -11.52 9.52 11.28
CA GLY A 384 -12.91 9.06 11.27
C GLY A 384 -13.03 7.61 11.68
N LEU A 385 -14.17 7.22 12.20
CA LEU A 385 -14.56 5.84 12.42
C LEU A 385 -15.70 5.49 11.47
N TYR A 386 -15.40 4.71 10.45
CA TYR A 386 -16.38 4.24 9.46
C TYR A 386 -17.00 2.93 9.92
N TRP A 387 -18.30 2.83 9.88
CA TRP A 387 -19.03 1.64 10.23
C TRP A 387 -19.61 0.96 8.98
N PHE A 388 -19.24 -0.28 8.79
CA PHE A 388 -19.78 -1.19 7.79
C PHE A 388 -20.59 -2.26 8.52
N GLU A 389 -21.92 -2.15 8.44
CA GLU A 389 -22.84 -3.14 8.97
C GLU A 389 -22.84 -4.39 8.09
N ASN A 390 -22.82 -5.56 8.69
CA ASN A 390 -23.05 -6.81 7.98
C ASN A 390 -24.54 -7.02 7.81
N VAL A 391 -25.09 -6.69 6.66
CA VAL A 391 -26.51 -6.86 6.31
C VAL A 391 -26.81 -8.24 5.73
N GLY A 392 -25.85 -9.13 5.75
CA GLY A 392 -25.97 -10.50 5.23
C GLY A 392 -26.36 -11.50 6.30
N SER A 393 -25.42 -12.34 6.68
CA SER A 393 -25.56 -13.27 7.78
C SER A 393 -24.19 -13.77 8.22
N ARG A 394 -24.11 -14.35 9.42
CA ARG A 394 -22.88 -14.93 9.98
C ARG A 394 -22.10 -15.85 9.03
N THR A 395 -22.75 -16.51 8.07
CA THR A 395 -22.11 -17.45 7.14
C THR A 395 -22.04 -16.96 5.70
N MET A 396 -22.73 -15.88 5.39
CA MET A 396 -22.74 -15.19 4.08
C MET A 396 -22.66 -13.69 4.31
N PRO A 397 -21.48 -13.17 4.67
CA PRO A 397 -21.33 -11.77 5.00
C PRO A 397 -21.57 -10.88 3.78
N GLN A 398 -22.24 -9.75 4.01
CA GLN A 398 -22.44 -8.68 3.06
C GLN A 398 -22.37 -7.35 3.81
N PHE A 399 -21.33 -6.58 3.57
CA PHE A 399 -21.13 -5.34 4.31
C PHE A 399 -21.72 -4.13 3.58
N GLN A 400 -22.33 -3.23 4.35
CA GLN A 400 -22.88 -1.97 3.88
C GLN A 400 -22.29 -0.82 4.69
N LEU A 401 -21.59 0.11 4.04
CA LEU A 401 -21.14 1.34 4.71
C LEU A 401 -22.33 2.16 5.18
N ARG A 402 -22.44 2.37 6.49
CA ARG A 402 -23.50 3.17 7.13
C ARG A 402 -23.07 4.62 7.40
N GLY A 403 -21.81 4.93 7.24
CA GLY A 403 -21.21 6.23 7.47
C GLY A 403 -20.30 6.24 8.69
N HIS A 404 -20.21 7.37 9.36
CA HIS A 404 -19.32 7.57 10.51
C HIS A 404 -20.03 7.29 11.82
N LEU A 405 -19.33 6.65 12.76
CA LEU A 405 -19.74 6.64 14.15
C LEU A 405 -19.54 8.03 14.77
N THR A 406 -20.53 8.46 15.57
CA THR A 406 -20.45 9.76 16.24
C THR A 406 -19.57 9.65 17.49
N VAL A 407 -18.31 10.03 17.37
CA VAL A 407 -17.31 10.07 18.44
C VAL A 407 -16.65 11.43 18.49
N LEU A 408 -15.78 11.66 19.49
CA LEU A 408 -14.90 12.84 19.51
C LEU A 408 -13.86 12.64 18.42
N ASN A 409 -14.18 13.05 17.20
CA ASN A 409 -13.26 12.94 16.07
C ASN A 409 -12.02 13.80 16.32
N VAL A 410 -10.89 13.14 16.43
CA VAL A 410 -9.58 13.74 16.54
C VAL A 410 -8.66 13.12 15.50
N PHE A 411 -7.46 13.59 15.41
CA PHE A 411 -6.45 13.01 14.54
C PHE A 411 -6.07 11.60 15.02
N HIS A 412 -6.04 10.60 14.13
CA HIS A 412 -5.69 9.21 14.38
C HIS A 412 -6.69 8.48 15.30
N ASP A 413 -7.88 8.18 14.81
CA ASP A 413 -8.88 7.40 15.54
C ASP A 413 -8.65 5.89 15.34
N ALA A 414 -8.24 5.20 16.41
CA ALA A 414 -7.97 3.76 16.41
C ALA A 414 -8.99 3.01 17.27
N PRO A 415 -9.87 2.16 16.70
CA PRO A 415 -10.91 1.46 17.43
C PRO A 415 -10.43 0.15 18.07
N ALA A 416 -10.99 -0.16 19.24
CA ALA A 416 -11.13 -1.51 19.78
C ALA A 416 -12.55 -1.70 20.31
N LEU A 417 -13.09 -2.91 20.18
CA LEU A 417 -14.48 -3.23 20.52
C LEU A 417 -14.51 -4.38 21.54
N GLY A 418 -15.31 -4.26 22.59
CA GLY A 418 -15.49 -5.27 23.62
C GLY A 418 -16.52 -4.84 24.67
N ASP A 419 -17.24 -5.77 25.24
CA ASP A 419 -18.24 -5.51 26.29
C ASP A 419 -17.50 -5.15 27.60
N LEU A 420 -17.51 -3.87 27.99
CA LEU A 420 -16.84 -3.32 29.16
C LEU A 420 -17.78 -3.10 30.35
N ASP A 421 -19.10 -3.16 30.16
CA ASP A 421 -20.05 -2.98 31.25
C ASP A 421 -20.96 -4.20 31.49
N GLY A 422 -20.76 -5.29 30.75
CA GLY A 422 -21.41 -6.58 30.94
C GLY A 422 -22.88 -6.58 30.56
N ASP A 423 -23.28 -5.71 29.62
CA ASP A 423 -24.66 -5.64 29.10
C ASP A 423 -24.88 -6.57 27.88
N GLY A 424 -23.81 -7.13 27.31
CA GLY A 424 -23.81 -8.06 26.19
C GLY A 424 -23.62 -7.42 24.83
N LEU A 425 -23.46 -6.10 24.74
CA LEU A 425 -23.11 -5.38 23.53
C LEU A 425 -21.64 -4.92 23.58
N PRO A 426 -20.92 -4.89 22.45
CA PRO A 426 -19.55 -4.41 22.47
C PRO A 426 -19.51 -2.88 22.58
N ASP A 427 -18.85 -2.40 23.61
CA ASP A 427 -18.45 -1.01 23.77
C ASP A 427 -17.32 -0.64 22.83
N LEU A 428 -17.07 0.66 22.65
CA LEU A 428 -16.03 1.19 21.79
C LEU A 428 -14.96 1.92 22.62
N VAL A 429 -13.72 1.50 22.46
CA VAL A 429 -12.55 2.19 22.97
C VAL A 429 -11.80 2.83 21.80
N VAL A 430 -11.50 4.13 21.88
CA VAL A 430 -10.84 4.89 20.81
C VAL A 430 -9.52 5.44 21.30
N GLY A 431 -8.45 4.94 20.70
CA GLY A 431 -7.12 5.53 20.84
C GLY A 431 -6.95 6.70 19.87
N GLN A 432 -6.15 7.68 20.27
CA GLN A 432 -6.04 8.96 19.57
C GLN A 432 -4.58 9.38 19.40
N PHE A 433 -4.34 10.44 18.61
CA PHE A 433 -3.00 11.01 18.41
C PHE A 433 -2.32 11.39 19.74
N GLN A 434 -3.08 11.97 20.66
CA GLN A 434 -2.59 12.28 22.01
C GLN A 434 -2.53 11.02 22.88
N ASP A 435 -2.22 11.20 24.14
CA ASP A 435 -2.04 10.12 25.11
C ASP A 435 -3.35 9.50 25.61
N ALA A 436 -4.49 10.18 25.44
CA ALA A 436 -5.78 9.76 25.97
C ALA A 436 -6.42 8.64 25.12
N VAL A 437 -7.13 7.75 25.79
CA VAL A 437 -7.99 6.73 25.23
C VAL A 437 -9.40 6.94 25.75
N ALA A 438 -10.36 7.11 24.85
CA ALA A 438 -11.74 7.36 25.21
C ALA A 438 -12.55 6.06 25.21
N TRP A 439 -13.51 5.95 26.14
CA TRP A 439 -14.49 4.85 26.21
C TRP A 439 -15.90 5.38 25.93
N TYR A 440 -16.59 4.65 25.06
CA TYR A 440 -17.99 4.89 24.68
C TYR A 440 -18.81 3.64 24.94
N HIS A 441 -19.90 3.79 25.71
CA HIS A 441 -20.88 2.73 25.90
C HIS A 441 -21.77 2.58 24.67
N ASN A 442 -21.97 1.33 24.23
CA ASN A 442 -22.91 0.98 23.18
C ASN A 442 -24.31 0.82 23.77
N SER A 443 -25.12 1.89 23.75
CA SER A 443 -26.52 1.86 24.19
C SER A 443 -27.49 1.46 23.08
N GLY A 444 -26.97 0.81 22.01
CA GLY A 444 -27.67 0.58 20.76
C GLY A 444 -28.97 -0.21 20.89
N THR A 445 -29.93 0.18 20.10
CA THR A 445 -31.04 -0.66 19.71
C THR A 445 -30.70 -1.28 18.36
N SER A 446 -31.22 -2.49 18.08
CA SER A 446 -30.93 -3.20 16.81
C SER A 446 -31.03 -2.27 15.58
N GLY A 447 -30.01 -2.28 14.74
CA GLY A 447 -29.94 -1.53 13.49
C GLY A 447 -29.32 -0.13 13.57
N ALA A 448 -28.81 0.35 14.71
CA ALA A 448 -28.06 1.59 14.80
C ALA A 448 -27.20 1.60 16.07
N GLY A 449 -26.04 0.99 16.02
CA GLY A 449 -25.08 1.08 17.12
C GLY A 449 -24.95 2.53 17.59
N ARG A 450 -25.26 2.79 18.86
CA ARG A 450 -25.19 4.12 19.44
C ARG A 450 -24.12 4.16 20.51
N PHE A 451 -23.03 4.82 20.21
CA PHE A 451 -21.93 5.00 21.13
C PHE A 451 -22.06 6.32 21.90
N VAL A 452 -22.14 6.24 23.22
CA VAL A 452 -22.26 7.38 24.12
C VAL A 452 -20.98 7.50 24.94
N LEU A 453 -20.33 8.67 24.91
CA LEU A 453 -19.10 8.92 25.66
C LEU A 453 -19.33 8.70 27.17
N VAL A 454 -18.57 7.77 27.76
CA VAL A 454 -18.53 7.52 29.20
C VAL A 454 -17.34 8.23 29.84
N ASP A 455 -16.15 8.03 29.29
CA ASP A 455 -14.92 8.67 29.76
C ASP A 455 -14.03 9.05 28.57
N SER A 456 -13.63 10.30 28.52
CA SER A 456 -12.73 10.81 27.46
C SER A 456 -11.25 10.44 27.68
N ALA A 457 -10.92 9.80 28.81
CA ALA A 457 -9.57 9.41 29.16
C ALA A 457 -9.52 8.23 30.14
N VAL A 458 -10.24 7.16 29.82
CA VAL A 458 -10.31 5.93 30.64
C VAL A 458 -8.91 5.35 30.90
N ALA A 459 -7.98 5.58 29.98
CA ALA A 459 -6.56 5.31 30.14
C ALA A 459 -5.72 6.39 29.43
N ARG A 460 -4.44 6.48 29.79
CA ARG A 460 -3.48 7.35 29.13
C ARG A 460 -2.18 6.62 28.85
N LEU A 461 -1.64 6.78 27.64
CA LEU A 461 -0.28 6.31 27.36
C LEU A 461 0.70 6.98 28.34
N PRO A 462 1.55 6.22 29.03
CA PRO A 462 2.55 6.79 29.92
C PRO A 462 3.57 7.66 29.21
N ARG A 463 3.78 7.40 27.93
CA ARG A 463 4.64 8.09 26.97
C ARG A 463 4.19 7.78 25.55
N GLY A 464 4.61 8.63 24.61
CA GLY A 464 4.34 8.44 23.20
C GLY A 464 3.03 9.08 22.74
N SER A 465 2.57 8.65 21.61
CA SER A 465 1.36 9.13 20.93
C SER A 465 0.83 8.05 19.99
N ASN A 466 -0.29 8.31 19.32
CA ASN A 466 -0.96 7.40 18.40
C ASN A 466 -1.28 6.07 19.09
N GLY A 467 -2.03 6.14 20.18
CA GLY A 467 -2.46 4.97 20.93
C GLY A 467 -3.34 4.06 20.06
N VAL A 468 -2.98 2.79 19.93
CA VAL A 468 -3.81 1.78 19.28
C VAL A 468 -4.25 0.77 20.33
N PRO A 469 -5.53 0.78 20.74
CA PRO A 469 -6.04 -0.09 21.77
C PRO A 469 -6.29 -1.51 21.25
N GLU A 470 -6.17 -2.45 22.19
CA GLU A 470 -6.63 -3.83 22.09
C GLU A 470 -7.21 -4.23 23.44
N LEU A 471 -8.37 -4.86 23.42
CA LEU A 471 -9.05 -5.40 24.60
C LEU A 471 -8.91 -6.91 24.63
N TYR A 472 -8.35 -7.45 25.72
CA TYR A 472 -8.15 -8.89 25.87
C TYR A 472 -8.06 -9.28 27.34
N ASP A 473 -8.82 -10.28 27.79
CA ASP A 473 -8.73 -10.88 29.12
C ASP A 473 -7.45 -11.73 29.20
N ILE A 474 -6.34 -11.14 29.72
CA ILE A 474 -5.03 -11.80 29.71
C ILE A 474 -4.81 -12.73 30.90
N ASP A 475 -5.50 -12.50 32.01
CA ASP A 475 -5.33 -13.31 33.24
C ASP A 475 -6.48 -14.31 33.46
N GLY A 476 -7.55 -14.24 32.64
CA GLY A 476 -8.64 -15.22 32.62
C GLY A 476 -9.65 -15.00 33.72
N ASP A 477 -9.76 -13.78 34.26
CA ASP A 477 -10.69 -13.46 35.34
C ASP A 477 -12.10 -13.07 34.86
N GLY A 478 -12.27 -12.91 33.53
CA GLY A 478 -13.52 -12.59 32.85
C GLY A 478 -13.71 -11.10 32.59
N ASP A 479 -12.73 -10.27 32.95
CA ASP A 479 -12.72 -8.83 32.71
C ASP A 479 -11.74 -8.50 31.55
N LEU A 480 -12.13 -7.62 30.64
CA LEU A 480 -11.25 -7.22 29.55
C LEU A 480 -10.18 -6.26 30.06
N ASP A 481 -8.93 -6.61 29.83
CA ASP A 481 -7.75 -5.75 30.05
C ASP A 481 -7.48 -4.89 28.83
N LEU A 482 -6.66 -3.83 28.97
CA LEU A 482 -6.34 -2.89 27.91
C LEU A 482 -4.84 -2.90 27.57
N PHE A 483 -4.54 -3.10 26.30
CA PHE A 483 -3.20 -2.95 25.73
C PHE A 483 -3.19 -1.76 24.79
N LEU A 484 -2.15 -0.92 24.88
CA LEU A 484 -2.01 0.26 24.03
C LEU A 484 -0.67 0.21 23.29
N GLY A 485 -0.72 -0.05 21.98
CA GLY A 485 0.42 0.17 21.10
C GLY A 485 0.68 1.67 20.89
N ASP A 486 1.93 2.07 20.68
CA ASP A 486 2.30 3.47 20.47
C ASP A 486 3.17 3.68 19.22
N ALA A 487 3.38 4.96 18.85
CA ALA A 487 4.20 5.36 17.70
C ALA A 487 5.67 4.90 17.82
N SER A 488 6.19 4.64 19.01
CA SER A 488 7.57 4.15 19.22
C SER A 488 7.71 2.64 19.11
N GLY A 489 6.58 1.93 18.96
CA GLY A 489 6.53 0.47 18.90
C GLY A 489 6.52 -0.21 20.27
N ARG A 490 6.19 0.52 21.35
CA ARG A 490 5.91 -0.06 22.66
C ARG A 490 4.47 -0.48 22.75
N ILE A 491 4.20 -1.38 23.72
CA ILE A 491 2.85 -1.75 24.14
C ILE A 491 2.76 -1.52 25.64
N ALA A 492 1.93 -0.56 26.06
CA ALA A 492 1.59 -0.39 27.46
C ALA A 492 0.47 -1.38 27.83
N PHE A 493 0.55 -1.94 29.03
CA PHE A 493 -0.44 -2.88 29.56
C PHE A 493 -1.11 -2.28 30.80
N PHE A 494 -2.43 -2.24 30.76
CA PHE A 494 -3.29 -1.84 31.86
C PHE A 494 -4.18 -3.02 32.23
N ARG A 495 -4.11 -3.45 33.48
CA ARG A 495 -5.02 -4.46 34.01
C ARG A 495 -6.33 -3.81 34.44
N ASN A 496 -7.42 -4.48 34.19
CA ASN A 496 -8.70 -4.09 34.74
C ASN A 496 -8.83 -4.59 36.17
N ASP A 497 -8.57 -3.73 37.17
CA ASP A 497 -8.74 -4.02 38.60
C ASP A 497 -10.18 -3.79 39.07
N GLY A 498 -11.12 -3.55 38.15
CA GLY A 498 -12.52 -3.30 38.43
C GLY A 498 -13.35 -4.57 38.42
N THR A 499 -14.34 -4.60 37.54
CA THR A 499 -15.20 -5.76 37.26
C THR A 499 -15.63 -5.71 35.80
N ALA A 500 -16.13 -6.82 35.26
CA ALA A 500 -16.73 -6.87 33.92
C ALA A 500 -17.89 -5.87 33.69
N ARG A 501 -18.36 -5.18 34.72
CA ARG A 501 -19.45 -4.18 34.65
C ARG A 501 -19.03 -2.77 35.02
N ALA A 502 -17.83 -2.60 35.52
CA ALA A 502 -17.30 -1.29 35.94
C ALA A 502 -15.76 -1.36 35.84
N PRO A 503 -15.20 -1.19 34.65
CA PRO A 503 -13.77 -1.32 34.42
C PRO A 503 -12.98 -0.25 35.16
N HIS A 504 -11.82 -0.63 35.68
CA HIS A 504 -10.87 0.28 36.28
C HIS A 504 -9.44 -0.08 35.84
N PHE A 505 -8.96 0.59 34.81
CA PHE A 505 -7.67 0.27 34.21
C PHE A 505 -6.49 0.84 35.02
N THR A 506 -5.67 -0.06 35.53
CA THR A 506 -4.43 0.27 36.28
C THR A 506 -3.21 -0.07 35.46
N LEU A 507 -2.31 0.89 35.25
CA LEU A 507 -1.06 0.66 34.52
C LEU A 507 -0.18 -0.36 35.26
N VAL A 508 0.09 -1.49 34.60
CA VAL A 508 0.99 -2.56 35.08
C VAL A 508 2.37 -2.43 34.46
N SER A 509 2.43 -2.12 33.16
CA SER A 509 3.70 -1.98 32.44
C SER A 509 3.57 -0.91 31.34
N ASP A 510 4.57 -0.03 31.24
CA ASP A 510 4.69 0.90 30.11
C ASP A 510 5.44 0.30 28.91
N ASP A 511 5.86 -0.96 29.02
CA ASP A 511 6.57 -1.73 27.99
C ASP A 511 6.36 -3.23 28.22
N TYR A 512 5.20 -3.74 27.78
CA TYR A 512 4.76 -5.13 28.01
C TYR A 512 5.76 -6.18 27.48
N LEU A 513 6.44 -5.88 26.37
CA LEU A 513 7.44 -6.78 25.78
C LEU A 513 8.85 -6.62 26.38
N GLY A 514 9.03 -5.81 27.44
CA GLY A 514 10.29 -5.70 28.17
C GLY A 514 11.48 -5.23 27.32
N GLY A 515 11.28 -4.27 26.44
CA GLY A 515 12.31 -3.72 25.55
C GLY A 515 12.38 -4.34 24.15
N VAL A 516 11.65 -5.42 23.89
CA VAL A 516 11.53 -5.98 22.55
C VAL A 516 10.65 -5.07 21.68
N ARG A 517 11.06 -4.82 20.44
CA ARG A 517 10.30 -4.03 19.47
C ARG A 517 10.00 -4.87 18.25
N ALA A 518 8.73 -4.86 17.83
CA ALA A 518 8.32 -5.42 16.54
C ALA A 518 8.70 -4.48 15.39
N GLY A 519 8.55 -3.18 15.61
CA GLY A 519 8.76 -2.09 14.70
C GLY A 519 8.20 -0.80 15.32
N ARG A 520 8.12 0.29 14.57
CA ARG A 520 7.44 1.51 14.99
C ARG A 520 5.93 1.39 14.76
N ARG A 521 5.12 2.21 15.46
CA ARG A 521 3.65 2.27 15.35
C ARG A 521 3.02 0.89 15.54
N ALA A 522 3.19 0.34 16.75
CA ALA A 522 2.69 -0.99 17.09
C ALA A 522 1.15 -1.04 17.07
N VAL A 523 0.59 -2.00 16.34
CA VAL A 523 -0.83 -2.36 16.35
C VAL A 523 -0.96 -3.76 16.93
N PRO A 524 -1.20 -3.90 18.25
CA PRO A 524 -1.32 -5.19 18.91
C PRO A 524 -2.67 -5.85 18.64
N ARG A 525 -2.67 -7.20 18.47
CA ARG A 525 -3.90 -8.02 18.42
C ARG A 525 -3.64 -9.36 19.08
N PHE A 526 -4.54 -9.76 20.00
CA PHE A 526 -4.52 -11.08 20.58
C PHE A 526 -5.45 -12.02 19.83
N VAL A 527 -4.90 -13.16 19.39
CA VAL A 527 -5.66 -14.13 18.60
C VAL A 527 -5.11 -15.54 18.82
N ASP A 528 -5.98 -16.51 19.07
CA ASP A 528 -5.62 -17.92 19.01
C ASP A 528 -5.53 -18.33 17.52
N LEU A 529 -4.31 -18.32 17.00
CA LEU A 529 -4.03 -18.62 15.59
C LEU A 529 -3.99 -20.13 15.32
N ASN A 530 -3.67 -20.93 16.30
CA ASN A 530 -3.42 -22.37 16.12
C ASN A 530 -4.53 -23.27 16.71
N GLY A 531 -5.53 -22.69 17.36
CA GLY A 531 -6.65 -23.39 17.96
C GLY A 531 -6.29 -24.18 19.23
N ASP A 532 -5.21 -23.81 19.93
CA ASP A 532 -4.80 -24.50 21.17
C ASP A 532 -5.41 -23.89 22.45
N GLY A 533 -6.20 -22.84 22.31
CA GLY A 533 -6.86 -22.13 23.40
C GLY A 533 -6.01 -21.03 24.03
N GLY A 534 -4.78 -20.82 23.57
CA GLY A 534 -3.91 -19.74 24.00
C GLY A 534 -3.74 -18.69 22.91
N ALA A 535 -3.95 -17.42 23.21
CA ALA A 535 -3.77 -16.38 22.20
C ALA A 535 -2.29 -16.07 21.95
N GLU A 536 -1.95 -15.89 20.69
CA GLU A 536 -0.73 -15.23 20.25
C GLU A 536 -0.96 -13.72 20.16
N LEU A 537 0.08 -12.93 20.52
CA LEU A 537 0.11 -11.49 20.26
C LEU A 537 0.72 -11.25 18.86
N VAL A 538 -0.08 -10.77 17.95
CA VAL A 538 0.32 -10.35 16.60
C VAL A 538 0.47 -8.83 16.58
N ILE A 539 1.56 -8.33 16.01
CA ILE A 539 1.83 -6.89 15.97
C ILE A 539 2.08 -6.44 14.54
N GLY A 540 1.20 -5.60 14.05
CA GLY A 540 1.41 -4.82 12.82
C GLY A 540 2.28 -3.60 13.10
N THR A 541 2.99 -3.10 12.06
CA THR A 541 3.95 -2.00 12.20
C THR A 541 4.02 -1.10 10.99
N GLU A 542 4.66 0.07 11.16
CA GLU A 542 4.94 1.04 10.10
C GLU A 542 5.76 0.46 8.95
N GLN A 543 6.70 -0.45 9.23
CA GLN A 543 7.60 -0.97 8.21
C GLN A 543 6.96 -2.00 7.28
N GLY A 544 5.80 -2.52 7.63
CA GLY A 544 5.21 -3.63 6.89
C GLY A 544 6.05 -4.92 6.98
N GLY A 545 5.96 -5.78 5.98
CA GLY A 545 6.65 -7.07 5.95
C GLY A 545 5.97 -8.12 6.82
N ALA A 546 6.71 -9.12 7.30
CA ALA A 546 6.16 -10.18 8.15
C ALA A 546 5.76 -9.62 9.52
N PRO A 547 4.50 -9.78 9.94
CA PRO A 547 4.06 -9.31 11.26
C PRO A 547 4.83 -10.03 12.35
N ALA A 548 5.14 -9.31 13.42
CA ALA A 548 5.76 -9.93 14.59
C ALA A 548 4.71 -10.71 15.37
N VAL A 549 4.97 -11.97 15.61
CA VAL A 549 4.12 -12.86 16.41
C VAL A 549 4.85 -13.24 17.70
N PHE A 550 4.16 -13.14 18.82
CA PHE A 550 4.70 -13.49 20.13
C PHE A 550 3.79 -14.50 20.81
N ARG A 551 4.39 -15.61 21.26
CA ARG A 551 3.74 -16.60 22.11
C ARG A 551 4.38 -16.54 23.48
N ARG A 552 3.60 -16.28 24.52
CA ARG A 552 4.11 -16.16 25.91
C ARG A 552 5.35 -15.26 26.00
N LEU A 553 5.33 -14.12 25.32
CA LEU A 553 6.42 -13.13 25.22
C LEU A 553 7.70 -13.61 24.50
N ALA A 554 7.69 -14.79 23.88
CA ALA A 554 8.76 -15.24 23.00
C ALA A 554 8.37 -15.05 21.54
N ARG A 555 9.27 -14.47 20.73
CA ARG A 555 9.01 -14.26 19.30
C ARG A 555 8.87 -15.60 18.57
N ASP A 556 7.76 -15.76 17.85
CA ASP A 556 7.47 -16.93 17.02
C ASP A 556 7.69 -16.57 15.54
N PRO A 557 8.37 -17.39 14.72
CA PRO A 557 8.54 -17.11 13.29
C PRO A 557 7.28 -17.31 12.43
N GLY A 558 6.12 -17.48 13.04
CA GLY A 558 4.92 -18.15 12.58
C GLY A 558 4.12 -17.63 11.39
N LEU A 559 4.17 -16.36 10.97
CA LEU A 559 3.38 -15.85 9.84
C LEU A 559 4.29 -15.44 8.69
N ALA A 560 4.30 -16.23 7.62
CA ALA A 560 5.01 -15.90 6.38
C ALA A 560 4.10 -15.07 5.46
N LEU A 561 3.75 -13.87 5.91
CA LEU A 561 3.02 -12.87 5.14
C LEU A 561 3.93 -11.66 4.93
N ASP A 562 3.80 -11.02 3.78
CA ASP A 562 4.45 -9.76 3.50
C ASP A 562 3.37 -8.68 3.41
N LEU A 563 3.23 -7.93 4.49
CA LEU A 563 2.19 -6.93 4.66
C LEU A 563 2.69 -5.56 4.20
N PRO A 564 1.80 -4.66 3.76
CA PRO A 564 2.15 -3.31 3.36
C PRO A 564 2.65 -2.47 4.55
N SER A 565 3.18 -1.29 4.25
CA SER A 565 3.51 -0.28 5.26
C SER A 565 2.28 0.09 6.10
N TYR A 566 2.52 0.44 7.37
CA TYR A 566 1.47 0.78 8.34
C TYR A 566 0.41 -0.33 8.51
N ALA A 567 0.85 -1.59 8.45
CA ALA A 567 -0.04 -2.72 8.59
C ALA A 567 -0.78 -2.71 9.93
N ALA A 568 -2.11 -2.71 9.86
CA ALA A 568 -3.01 -2.81 11.01
C ALA A 568 -3.82 -4.12 10.91
N PRO A 569 -3.36 -5.23 11.52
CA PRO A 569 -4.07 -6.50 11.47
C PRO A 569 -5.35 -6.49 12.30
N ALA A 570 -6.37 -7.20 11.83
CA ALA A 570 -7.56 -7.59 12.59
C ALA A 570 -7.96 -9.00 12.18
N PHE A 571 -8.43 -9.79 13.14
CA PHE A 571 -8.80 -11.19 12.92
C PHE A 571 -10.26 -11.40 13.23
N ALA A 572 -11.02 -11.96 12.28
CA ALA A 572 -12.45 -12.16 12.42
C ALA A 572 -12.91 -13.45 11.73
N ASP A 573 -13.84 -14.18 12.37
CA ASP A 573 -14.54 -15.31 11.74
C ASP A 573 -15.85 -14.81 11.10
N VAL A 574 -15.70 -14.10 9.98
CA VAL A 574 -16.83 -13.47 9.27
C VAL A 574 -17.72 -14.49 8.53
N PHE A 575 -17.32 -15.76 8.47
CA PHE A 575 -18.10 -16.83 7.85
C PHE A 575 -18.69 -17.82 8.86
N GLY A 576 -18.47 -17.63 10.16
CA GLY A 576 -18.92 -18.56 11.20
C GLY A 576 -18.33 -19.97 11.06
N ALA A 577 -17.12 -20.07 10.45
CA ALA A 577 -16.48 -21.35 10.16
C ALA A 577 -15.57 -21.85 11.28
N GLY A 578 -15.39 -21.08 12.34
CA GLY A 578 -14.50 -21.34 13.45
C GLY A 578 -13.03 -21.03 13.16
N ALA A 579 -12.71 -20.53 11.96
CA ALA A 579 -11.38 -20.08 11.57
C ALA A 579 -11.39 -18.57 11.38
N LYS A 580 -10.44 -17.86 11.98
CA LYS A 580 -10.35 -16.42 11.85
C LYS A 580 -9.57 -16.05 10.59
N ASP A 581 -10.20 -15.29 9.71
CA ASP A 581 -9.56 -14.65 8.56
C ASP A 581 -8.80 -13.40 9.02
N LEU A 582 -7.84 -12.95 8.23
CA LEU A 582 -7.04 -11.77 8.51
C LEU A 582 -7.43 -10.62 7.59
N PHE A 583 -7.75 -9.49 8.19
CA PHE A 583 -7.94 -8.21 7.54
C PHE A 583 -6.76 -7.30 7.91
N VAL A 584 -6.24 -6.55 6.95
CA VAL A 584 -5.10 -5.66 7.21
C VAL A 584 -5.39 -4.30 6.63
N GLY A 585 -5.52 -3.32 7.50
CA GLY A 585 -5.49 -1.93 7.09
C GLY A 585 -4.09 -1.50 6.69
N ASN A 586 -3.98 -0.51 5.81
CA ASN A 586 -2.70 -0.03 5.30
C ASN A 586 -2.61 1.50 5.28
N GLU A 587 -1.44 2.01 4.88
CA GLU A 587 -1.13 3.44 4.76
C GLU A 587 -2.08 4.16 3.80
N GLY A 588 -2.42 3.57 2.67
CA GLY A 588 -3.31 4.13 1.66
C GLY A 588 -4.80 4.10 2.02
N GLY A 589 -5.17 3.82 3.27
CA GLY A 589 -6.57 3.92 3.75
C GLY A 589 -7.49 2.77 3.36
N GLY A 590 -7.00 1.77 2.67
CA GLY A 590 -7.78 0.60 2.27
C GLY A 590 -7.61 -0.59 3.21
N ILE A 591 -8.19 -1.71 2.83
CA ILE A 591 -8.15 -2.96 3.58
C ILE A 591 -7.75 -4.09 2.65
N LEU A 592 -6.80 -4.92 3.08
CA LEU A 592 -6.48 -6.19 2.44
C LEU A 592 -7.17 -7.31 3.19
N TYR A 593 -7.59 -8.35 2.47
CA TYR A 593 -8.20 -9.53 3.07
C TYR A 593 -7.42 -10.79 2.71
N PHE A 594 -7.21 -11.62 3.73
CA PHE A 594 -6.53 -12.90 3.61
C PHE A 594 -7.37 -14.00 4.25
N ARG A 595 -7.80 -14.96 3.44
CA ARG A 595 -8.55 -16.12 3.89
C ARG A 595 -7.66 -17.12 4.60
N HIS A 596 -8.04 -17.55 5.78
CA HIS A 596 -7.36 -18.63 6.48
C HIS A 596 -7.53 -19.95 5.74
N ARG A 597 -6.44 -20.62 5.38
CA ARG A 597 -6.46 -21.99 4.85
C ARG A 597 -6.55 -22.99 5.99
N ALA A 598 -7.70 -23.60 6.20
CA ALA A 598 -7.81 -24.77 7.05
C ALA A 598 -6.88 -25.88 6.51
N GLN A 599 -5.91 -26.30 7.28
CA GLN A 599 -5.07 -27.43 6.88
C GLN A 599 -5.97 -28.69 6.80
N ARG A 600 -6.05 -29.32 5.63
CA ARG A 600 -6.58 -30.67 5.55
C ARG A 600 -5.64 -31.58 6.34
N ILE A 601 -6.09 -32.04 7.51
CA ILE A 601 -5.43 -33.13 8.21
C ILE A 601 -5.55 -34.33 7.27
N VAL A 602 -4.46 -34.65 6.56
CA VAL A 602 -4.35 -35.92 5.85
C VAL A 602 -4.09 -36.96 6.93
N PRO A 603 -5.01 -37.90 7.20
CA PRO A 603 -4.74 -38.95 8.18
C PRO A 603 -3.50 -39.71 7.70
N SER A 604 -2.48 -39.79 8.56
CA SER A 604 -1.36 -40.70 8.30
C SER A 604 -1.89 -42.11 8.15
N LYS A 605 -1.66 -42.71 6.97
CA LYS A 605 -1.94 -44.14 6.72
C LYS A 605 -1.01 -45.00 7.52
#